data_11c066d73763df4cc762e840b05e0dfc
#
_entry.id   11c066d73763df4cc762e840b05e0dfc
#
_cell.length_a   1.000
_cell.length_b   1.000
_cell.length_c   1.000
_cell.angle_alpha   90.00
_cell.angle_beta   90.00
_cell.angle_gamma   90.00
#
_symmetry.space_group_name_H-M   'P 1'
#
loop_
_entity.id
_entity.type
_entity.pdbx_description
1 polymer ?
#
loop_
_entity_poly.entity_id
_entity_poly.type
_entity_poly.pdbx_seq_one_letter_code
_entity_poly.pdbx_strand_id
1 'polypeptide(L)'
;MANIIKQLIDADGNNIYPIAYAQGGVKMDLLWTNPSPTSNFSAQTISHDNTKYSWFYVETFGTNGNTYGYTNVVEKGLRNHILGYVGGRLSFRSITITDSGFVYTDNSYINTYGTGTTDNSYLLPYRIYGIQTSWIVPTTVQGLQYVEV
;
A
#
# COMPACT_ATOMS: atom_id res chain seq x y z
N MET A 1 1.37 20.97 -39.26
CA MET A 1 0.35 21.15 -38.21
C MET A 1 1.01 21.87 -37.05
N ALA A 2 0.53 23.05 -36.69
CA ALA A 2 1.07 23.80 -35.57
C ALA A 2 0.60 23.13 -34.28
N ASN A 3 1.54 22.79 -33.40
CA ASN A 3 1.22 22.34 -32.04
C ASN A 3 0.68 23.54 -31.26
N ILE A 4 -0.63 23.59 -31.07
CA ILE A 4 -1.26 24.60 -30.21
C ILE A 4 -1.04 24.14 -28.78
N ILE A 5 -0.08 24.71 -28.08
CA ILE A 5 0.08 24.54 -26.64
C ILE A 5 -0.96 25.43 -25.98
N LYS A 6 -2.04 24.83 -25.49
CA LYS A 6 -3.02 25.56 -24.68
C LYS A 6 -2.48 25.70 -23.26
N GLN A 7 -2.28 26.93 -22.83
CA GLN A 7 -1.84 27.26 -21.49
C GLN A 7 -3.07 27.53 -20.62
N LEU A 8 -3.16 26.89 -19.46
CA LEU A 8 -4.19 27.17 -18.47
C LEU A 8 -3.72 28.31 -17.57
N ILE A 9 -4.53 29.35 -17.42
CA ILE A 9 -4.27 30.48 -16.53
C ILE A 9 -5.45 30.63 -15.55
N ASP A 10 -5.17 31.15 -14.35
CA ASP A 10 -6.20 31.53 -13.38
C ASP A 10 -6.85 32.89 -13.72
N ALA A 11 -7.81 33.31 -12.90
CA ALA A 11 -8.51 34.58 -13.10
C ALA A 11 -7.58 35.81 -12.97
N ASP A 12 -6.44 35.65 -12.34
CA ASP A 12 -5.44 36.69 -12.12
C ASP A 12 -4.33 36.68 -13.20
N GLY A 13 -4.43 35.76 -14.18
CA GLY A 13 -3.49 35.64 -15.30
C GLY A 13 -2.25 34.79 -15.00
N ASN A 14 -2.21 34.08 -13.89
CA ASN A 14 -1.09 33.20 -13.56
C ASN A 14 -1.23 31.84 -14.24
N ASN A 15 -0.11 31.27 -14.63
CA ASN A 15 -0.07 29.95 -15.23
C ASN A 15 -0.52 28.88 -14.22
N ILE A 16 -1.58 28.15 -14.55
CA ILE A 16 -1.97 26.96 -13.82
C ILE A 16 -1.30 25.76 -14.46
N TYR A 17 -0.33 25.20 -13.76
CA TYR A 17 0.21 23.89 -14.13
C TYR A 17 -0.73 22.83 -13.57
N PRO A 18 -1.24 21.88 -14.40
CA PRO A 18 -2.06 20.79 -13.89
C PRO A 18 -1.26 20.02 -12.84
N ILE A 19 -1.60 20.19 -11.58
CA ILE A 19 -0.92 19.53 -10.44
C ILE A 19 -0.93 18.00 -10.61
N ALA A 20 -1.89 17.48 -11.34
CA ALA A 20 -1.99 16.07 -11.68
C ALA A 20 -0.76 15.51 -12.43
N TYR A 21 -0.03 16.33 -13.17
CA TYR A 21 1.18 15.90 -13.88
C TYR A 21 2.47 16.08 -13.07
N ALA A 22 2.47 16.97 -12.08
CA ALA A 22 3.65 17.25 -11.27
C ALA A 22 3.79 16.31 -10.07
N GLN A 23 2.74 15.63 -9.66
CA GLN A 23 2.71 14.77 -8.47
C GLN A 23 2.02 13.43 -8.77
N GLY A 24 2.37 12.76 -9.85
CA GLY A 24 1.87 11.44 -10.22
C GLY A 24 2.23 10.31 -9.24
N GLY A 25 2.41 10.62 -7.97
CA GLY A 25 2.63 9.68 -6.89
C GLY A 25 1.32 9.33 -6.20
N VAL A 26 1.11 8.03 -5.97
CA VAL A 26 0.05 7.55 -5.09
C VAL A 26 0.33 8.09 -3.68
N LYS A 27 -0.57 8.89 -3.12
CA LYS A 27 -0.44 9.34 -1.73
C LYS A 27 -0.78 8.20 -0.80
N MET A 28 0.13 7.90 0.13
CA MET A 28 -0.04 6.85 1.13
C MET A 28 0.13 7.42 2.53
N ASP A 29 -0.76 7.04 3.44
CA ASP A 29 -0.67 7.38 4.84
C ASP A 29 -0.14 6.17 5.62
N LEU A 30 0.91 6.35 6.42
CA LEU A 30 1.40 5.29 7.30
C LEU A 30 0.39 5.07 8.43
N LEU A 31 -0.18 3.87 8.50
CA LEU A 31 -1.22 3.50 9.46
C LEU A 31 -0.68 2.70 10.64
N TRP A 32 0.27 1.84 10.37
CA TRP A 32 0.85 0.98 11.40
C TRP A 32 2.29 0.60 11.08
N THR A 33 3.09 0.51 12.13
CA THR A 33 4.45 -0.05 12.09
C THR A 33 4.56 -1.11 13.18
N ASN A 34 5.10 -2.28 12.84
CA ASN A 34 5.37 -3.32 13.81
C ASN A 34 6.41 -2.83 14.83
N PRO A 35 6.10 -2.81 16.12
CA PRO A 35 7.05 -2.37 17.15
C PRO A 35 8.24 -3.31 17.33
N SER A 36 8.12 -4.56 16.85
CA SER A 36 9.17 -5.58 16.95
C SER A 36 9.33 -6.32 15.62
N PRO A 37 9.78 -5.66 14.54
CA PRO A 37 9.73 -6.19 13.18
C PRO A 37 10.73 -7.34 12.93
N THR A 38 11.64 -7.61 13.86
CA THR A 38 12.62 -8.71 13.82
C THR A 38 12.30 -9.85 14.76
N SER A 39 11.17 -9.80 15.45
CA SER A 39 10.70 -10.86 16.36
C SER A 39 9.64 -11.72 15.69
N ASN A 40 9.46 -12.93 16.19
CA ASN A 40 8.38 -13.82 15.76
C ASN A 40 7.02 -13.10 15.84
N PHE A 41 6.20 -13.31 14.82
CA PHE A 41 4.90 -12.66 14.72
C PHE A 41 3.81 -13.72 14.54
N SER A 42 3.10 -14.03 15.63
CA SER A 42 1.98 -14.96 15.62
C SER A 42 0.68 -14.33 15.12
N ALA A 43 -0.29 -15.18 14.80
CA ALA A 43 -1.64 -14.73 14.42
C ALA A 43 -2.22 -13.75 15.45
N GLN A 44 -2.67 -12.61 14.99
CA GLN A 44 -3.26 -11.58 15.84
C GLN A 44 -4.08 -10.56 15.05
N THR A 45 -4.88 -9.80 15.77
CA THR A 45 -5.61 -8.65 15.25
C THR A 45 -5.02 -7.37 15.84
N ILE A 46 -4.72 -6.43 14.95
CA ILE A 46 -4.25 -5.08 15.28
C ILE A 46 -5.41 -4.13 15.04
N SER A 47 -5.91 -3.50 16.09
CA SER A 47 -7.03 -2.55 15.99
C SER A 47 -6.59 -1.25 15.32
N HIS A 48 -7.32 -0.82 14.31
CA HIS A 48 -7.10 0.44 13.60
C HIS A 48 -8.38 0.84 12.84
N ASP A 49 -8.69 2.12 12.77
CA ASP A 49 -9.80 2.63 11.95
C ASP A 49 -9.35 2.74 10.48
N ASN A 50 -9.83 1.82 9.66
CA ASN A 50 -9.51 1.72 8.24
C ASN A 50 -10.64 2.22 7.33
N THR A 51 -11.67 2.88 7.86
CA THR A 51 -12.87 3.26 7.10
C THR A 51 -12.58 4.16 5.90
N LYS A 52 -11.50 4.96 5.97
CA LYS A 52 -11.08 5.89 4.92
C LYS A 52 -10.47 5.25 3.68
N TYR A 53 -10.02 3.98 3.78
CA TYR A 53 -9.21 3.36 2.74
C TYR A 53 -9.92 2.12 2.19
N SER A 54 -9.75 1.87 0.89
CA SER A 54 -10.18 0.64 0.22
C SER A 54 -8.99 -0.23 -0.17
N TRP A 55 -7.81 0.38 -0.35
CA TRP A 55 -6.59 -0.28 -0.76
C TRP A 55 -5.44 0.05 0.18
N PHE A 56 -4.55 -0.91 0.35
CA PHE A 56 -3.43 -0.81 1.30
C PHE A 56 -2.15 -1.32 0.66
N TYR A 57 -1.05 -0.69 1.03
CA TYR A 57 0.29 -1.15 0.71
C TYR A 57 0.90 -1.76 1.97
N VAL A 58 1.32 -3.02 1.88
CA VAL A 58 1.82 -3.80 3.00
C VAL A 58 3.28 -4.17 2.76
N GLU A 59 4.13 -3.82 3.69
CA GLU A 59 5.55 -4.20 3.72
C GLU A 59 5.76 -5.35 4.71
N THR A 60 6.58 -6.32 4.32
CA THR A 60 6.85 -7.52 5.10
C THR A 60 8.33 -7.89 4.96
N PHE A 61 9.00 -8.22 6.06
CA PHE A 61 10.35 -8.80 6.03
C PHE A 61 10.31 -10.29 5.77
N GLY A 62 11.36 -10.82 5.12
CA GLY A 62 11.48 -12.25 4.85
C GLY A 62 11.65 -13.10 6.10
N THR A 63 12.59 -12.73 6.98
CA THR A 63 12.88 -13.43 8.24
C THR A 63 13.39 -12.48 9.32
N ASN A 64 13.54 -12.99 10.54
CA ASN A 64 14.26 -12.32 11.61
C ASN A 64 15.68 -11.92 11.16
N GLY A 65 15.99 -10.64 11.22
CA GLY A 65 17.32 -10.13 10.86
C GLY A 65 17.63 -10.11 9.36
N ASN A 66 16.69 -10.45 8.49
CA ASN A 66 16.87 -10.38 7.05
C ASN A 66 16.20 -9.13 6.48
N THR A 67 16.97 -8.40 5.67
CA THR A 67 16.53 -7.14 5.02
C THR A 67 15.73 -7.34 3.73
N TYR A 68 15.51 -8.59 3.28
CA TYR A 68 14.66 -8.82 2.11
C TYR A 68 13.21 -8.48 2.43
N GLY A 69 12.71 -7.44 1.78
CA GLY A 69 11.34 -6.98 1.92
C GLY A 69 10.44 -7.54 0.82
N TYR A 70 9.22 -7.88 1.19
CA TYR A 70 8.13 -8.17 0.27
C TYR A 70 7.10 -7.05 0.38
N THR A 71 6.57 -6.62 -0.74
CA THR A 71 5.56 -5.59 -0.80
C THR A 71 4.33 -6.11 -1.53
N ASN A 72 3.15 -5.79 -1.01
CA ASN A 72 1.89 -6.23 -1.60
C ASN A 72 0.88 -5.08 -1.56
N VAL A 73 0.10 -4.96 -2.61
CA VAL A 73 -1.10 -4.13 -2.60
C VAL A 73 -2.29 -5.05 -2.33
N VAL A 74 -3.07 -4.72 -1.31
CA VAL A 74 -4.17 -5.56 -0.83
C VAL A 74 -5.46 -4.74 -0.75
N GLU A 75 -6.58 -5.40 -1.05
CA GLU A 75 -7.91 -4.81 -0.99
C GLU A 75 -8.57 -5.10 0.36
N LYS A 76 -9.29 -4.10 0.90
CA LYS A 76 -10.08 -4.25 2.12
C LYS A 76 -11.21 -5.28 1.92
N GLY A 77 -11.48 -6.05 2.96
CA GLY A 77 -12.54 -7.06 2.96
C GLY A 77 -12.12 -8.41 2.38
N LEU A 78 -11.03 -8.48 1.62
CA LEU A 78 -10.52 -9.73 1.06
C LEU A 78 -9.43 -10.34 1.94
N ARG A 79 -9.37 -11.68 1.95
CA ARG A 79 -8.23 -12.39 2.51
C ARG A 79 -7.11 -12.44 1.48
N ASN A 80 -6.03 -11.72 1.75
CA ASN A 80 -4.88 -11.62 0.86
C ASN A 80 -3.75 -12.52 1.37
N HIS A 81 -3.05 -13.19 0.46
CA HIS A 81 -1.91 -14.03 0.79
C HIS A 81 -0.61 -13.29 0.44
N ILE A 82 0.24 -13.13 1.44
CA ILE A 82 1.62 -12.68 1.29
C ILE A 82 2.47 -13.94 1.08
N LEU A 83 3.11 -14.02 -0.07
CA LEU A 83 3.93 -15.15 -0.45
C LEU A 83 5.40 -14.73 -0.54
N GLY A 84 6.31 -15.59 -0.08
CA GLY A 84 7.73 -15.34 -0.20
C GLY A 84 8.54 -16.63 -0.22
N TYR A 85 9.60 -16.65 -1.02
CA TYR A 85 10.55 -17.74 -1.02
C TYR A 85 11.77 -17.33 -0.17
N VAL A 86 11.88 -17.88 1.02
CA VAL A 86 12.88 -17.49 2.01
C VAL A 86 13.53 -18.71 2.60
N GLY A 87 14.86 -18.74 2.64
CA GLY A 87 15.62 -19.85 3.25
C GLY A 87 15.36 -21.22 2.61
N GLY A 88 15.10 -21.28 1.29
CA GLY A 88 14.80 -22.52 0.59
C GLY A 88 13.36 -23.03 0.78
N ARG A 89 12.46 -22.20 1.31
CA ARG A 89 11.07 -22.56 1.65
C ARG A 89 10.09 -21.58 1.02
N LEU A 90 8.98 -22.10 0.52
CA LEU A 90 7.84 -21.26 0.13
C LEU A 90 7.03 -20.98 1.39
N SER A 91 7.06 -19.74 1.83
CA SER A 91 6.33 -19.26 3.00
C SER A 91 5.10 -18.47 2.57
N PHE A 92 4.05 -18.54 3.36
CA PHE A 92 2.84 -17.76 3.16
C PHE A 92 2.22 -17.32 4.48
N ARG A 93 1.71 -16.11 4.49
CA ARG A 93 0.95 -15.52 5.59
C ARG A 93 -0.26 -14.82 4.99
N SER A 94 -1.40 -14.89 5.65
CA SER A 94 -2.58 -14.14 5.20
C SER A 94 -2.77 -12.88 6.02
N ILE A 95 -3.27 -11.84 5.35
CA ILE A 95 -3.81 -10.64 5.97
C ILE A 95 -5.23 -10.43 5.46
N THR A 96 -6.13 -10.08 6.37
CA THR A 96 -7.47 -9.55 6.05
C THR A 96 -7.57 -8.17 6.69
N ILE A 97 -7.87 -7.16 5.89
CA ILE A 97 -8.05 -5.79 6.37
C ILE A 97 -9.53 -5.50 6.45
N THR A 98 -9.99 -5.15 7.63
CA THR A 98 -11.38 -4.77 7.92
C THR A 98 -11.48 -3.29 8.24
N ASP A 99 -12.69 -2.76 8.41
CA ASP A 99 -12.88 -1.38 8.85
C ASP A 99 -12.28 -1.11 10.24
N SER A 100 -12.18 -2.15 11.09
CA SER A 100 -11.73 -2.04 12.47
C SER A 100 -10.30 -2.53 12.73
N GLY A 101 -9.58 -3.02 11.71
CA GLY A 101 -8.20 -3.46 11.94
C GLY A 101 -7.59 -4.35 10.86
N PHE A 102 -6.42 -4.87 11.21
CA PHE A 102 -5.60 -5.77 10.40
C PHE A 102 -5.55 -7.14 11.09
N VAL A 103 -6.06 -8.17 10.43
CA VAL A 103 -6.13 -9.54 10.95
C VAL A 103 -5.07 -10.39 10.23
N TYR A 104 -4.05 -10.80 10.95
CA TYR A 104 -2.98 -11.66 10.45
C TYR A 104 -3.17 -13.11 10.91
N THR A 105 -2.82 -14.05 10.03
CA THR A 105 -2.65 -15.47 10.41
C THR A 105 -1.23 -15.75 10.84
N ASP A 106 -1.00 -16.94 11.40
CA ASP A 106 0.34 -17.49 11.49
C ASP A 106 0.98 -17.65 10.10
N ASN A 107 2.31 -17.62 10.06
CA ASN A 107 3.03 -18.00 8.86
C ASN A 107 3.09 -19.53 8.76
N SER A 108 2.79 -20.04 7.57
CA SER A 108 2.99 -21.43 7.21
C SER A 108 3.98 -21.51 6.06
N TYR A 109 4.73 -22.60 5.97
CA TYR A 109 5.63 -22.84 4.85
C TYR A 109 5.53 -24.26 4.34
N ILE A 110 5.90 -24.44 3.09
CA ILE A 110 6.06 -25.75 2.45
C ILE A 110 7.55 -25.91 2.13
N ASN A 111 8.16 -26.96 2.64
CA ASN A 111 9.53 -27.30 2.31
C ASN A 111 9.60 -28.04 0.95
N THR A 112 10.80 -28.30 0.46
CA THR A 112 11.08 -28.99 -0.81
C THR A 112 10.43 -30.39 -0.89
N TYR A 113 10.05 -30.98 0.23
CA TYR A 113 9.43 -32.31 0.33
C TYR A 113 7.90 -32.26 0.50
N GLY A 114 7.30 -31.08 0.39
CA GLY A 114 5.84 -30.91 0.45
C GLY A 114 5.23 -30.94 1.86
N THR A 115 6.04 -31.03 2.92
CA THR A 115 5.57 -30.94 4.31
C THR A 115 5.39 -29.49 4.72
N GLY A 116 4.17 -29.14 5.14
CA GLY A 116 3.86 -27.82 5.69
C GLY A 116 4.05 -27.77 7.20
N THR A 117 4.50 -26.65 7.71
CA THR A 117 4.56 -26.39 9.15
C THR A 117 4.44 -24.89 9.42
N THR A 118 4.14 -24.55 10.67
CA THR A 118 4.07 -23.17 11.13
C THR A 118 5.43 -22.69 11.61
N ASP A 119 5.86 -21.54 11.14
CA ASP A 119 7.08 -20.88 11.60
C ASP A 119 6.93 -19.36 11.54
N ASN A 120 6.63 -18.76 12.65
CA ASN A 120 6.33 -17.34 12.77
C ASN A 120 7.56 -16.40 12.70
N SER A 121 8.75 -16.96 12.44
CA SER A 121 9.96 -16.20 12.15
C SER A 121 10.07 -15.74 10.69
N TYR A 122 9.12 -16.14 9.83
CA TYR A 122 9.07 -15.78 8.40
C TYR A 122 7.93 -14.84 8.08
N LEU A 123 8.09 -14.09 6.99
CA LEU A 123 7.12 -13.11 6.48
C LEU A 123 6.58 -12.21 7.59
N LEU A 124 7.50 -11.55 8.27
CA LEU A 124 7.20 -10.67 9.40
C LEU A 124 6.58 -9.36 8.93
N PRO A 125 5.35 -9.03 9.34
CA PRO A 125 4.77 -7.74 9.00
C PRO A 125 5.66 -6.60 9.46
N TYR A 126 5.80 -5.56 8.61
CA TYR A 126 6.64 -4.41 8.93
C TYR A 126 5.84 -3.12 8.99
N ARG A 127 5.22 -2.71 7.90
CA ARG A 127 4.43 -1.49 7.83
C ARG A 127 3.17 -1.70 7.00
N ILE A 128 2.15 -0.92 7.31
CA ILE A 128 0.92 -0.85 6.53
C ILE A 128 0.63 0.61 6.23
N TYR A 129 0.34 0.90 4.97
CA TYR A 129 -0.07 2.20 4.49
C TYR A 129 -1.45 2.11 3.88
N GLY A 130 -2.30 3.11 4.15
CA GLY A 130 -3.55 3.31 3.43
C GLY A 130 -3.30 4.07 2.14
N ILE A 131 -3.80 3.57 1.03
CA ILE A 131 -3.69 4.21 -0.28
C ILE A 131 -4.86 5.17 -0.45
N GLN A 132 -4.58 6.46 -0.61
CA GLN A 132 -5.61 7.44 -0.90
C GLN A 132 -6.03 7.31 -2.35
N THR A 133 -7.26 6.85 -2.56
CA THR A 133 -7.87 6.71 -3.90
C THR A 133 -8.72 7.91 -4.30
N SER A 134 -8.90 8.89 -3.39
CA SER A 134 -9.56 10.13 -3.73
C SER A 134 -8.67 10.96 -4.65
N TRP A 135 -8.94 10.86 -5.94
CA TRP A 135 -8.52 11.89 -6.87
C TRP A 135 -9.21 13.18 -6.39
N ILE A 136 -8.43 14.17 -5.96
CA ILE A 136 -8.95 15.52 -5.84
C ILE A 136 -9.17 15.98 -7.28
N VAL A 137 -10.32 15.61 -7.84
CA VAL A 137 -10.84 16.36 -8.98
C VAL A 137 -11.27 17.68 -8.37
N PRO A 138 -10.69 18.82 -8.77
CA PRO A 138 -11.21 20.10 -8.35
C PRO A 138 -12.67 20.14 -8.77
N THR A 139 -13.59 20.06 -7.81
CA THR A 139 -15.05 20.02 -8.08
C THR A 139 -15.56 21.33 -8.61
N THR A 140 -14.73 22.37 -8.61
CA THR A 140 -15.05 23.68 -9.19
C THR A 140 -13.76 24.31 -9.71
N VAL A 141 -13.58 24.24 -11.01
CA VAL A 141 -12.66 25.13 -11.71
C VAL A 141 -13.47 26.40 -12.04
N GLN A 142 -13.77 27.22 -11.02
CA GLN A 142 -14.34 28.53 -11.25
C GLN A 142 -13.23 29.44 -11.76
N GLY A 143 -13.43 30.02 -12.93
CA GLY A 143 -12.57 31.07 -13.46
C GLY A 143 -11.47 30.66 -14.41
N LEU A 144 -11.48 29.44 -14.97
CA LEU A 144 -10.58 29.12 -16.07
C LEU A 144 -11.03 29.82 -17.35
N GLN A 145 -10.21 30.74 -17.84
CA GLN A 145 -10.34 31.26 -19.19
C GLN A 145 -9.33 30.58 -20.10
N TYR A 146 -9.81 30.13 -21.27
CA TYR A 146 -8.90 29.71 -22.34
C TYR A 146 -8.46 30.94 -23.10
N VAL A 147 -7.18 31.18 -23.15
CA VAL A 147 -6.59 32.19 -24.04
C VAL A 147 -6.00 31.44 -25.21
N GLU A 148 -6.53 31.72 -26.41
CA GLU A 148 -5.84 31.28 -27.65
C GLU A 148 -4.65 32.21 -27.86
N VAL A 149 -3.47 31.62 -27.92
CA VAL A 149 -2.22 32.32 -28.24
C VAL A 149 -1.88 32.05 -29.69
#